data_ef313d699de37ce8916965bbd495b010
#
_entry.id   ef313d699de37ce8916965bbd495b010
#
_cell.length_a   1.000
_cell.length_b   1.000
_cell.length_c   1.000
_cell.angle_alpha   90.00
_cell.angle_beta   90.00
_cell.angle_gamma   90.00
#
_symmetry.space_group_name_H-M   'P 1'
#
loop_
_entity.id
_entity.type
_entity.pdbx_description
1 polymer ?
#
loop_
_entity_poly.entity_id
_entity_poly.type
_entity_poly.pdbx_seq_one_letter_code
_entity_poly.pdbx_strand_id
1 'polypeptide(L)'
;MNESHPINEIETMTIRLEQPEDYREVENLTRNAFWNIYRPGCTEHYVLNQYRHNPDFIPELDFVMEEDGKLIGHVMFSKAEITLDDGTAFPSWTFGPISIHPDYKRKGYGLKLLNYALEKAREMGVGMLQMEGNIEFYKHAGFGLASKLRIHYHDMPREEEVPFFLAQELIPGYWGNREGTYCPPKGYFVADENPDAFEAYEKAFPRKVKAYNEGQLPPFAEKAKLMLRTERLTLRPWFESDADSLFKYASDPDVGSRAGWPPHNSREESLEIIRTVFHNDSNWAIELNATREAIGAIGYGPSCECNLPARKGEPLCGYWVAKPYWNQGICTEALQAMLDYIRRTTDIQSLISGHFVDNPASGRVMEKCGFQPTGET
;
A
#
# COMPACT_ATOMS: atom_id res chain seq x y z
N MET A 1 -3.61 -44.65 -42.50
CA MET A 1 -4.07 -43.68 -41.53
C MET A 1 -2.82 -43.18 -40.82
N ASN A 2 -2.36 -42.00 -41.24
CA ASN A 2 -1.23 -41.33 -40.61
C ASN A 2 -1.74 -40.52 -39.41
N GLU A 3 -1.48 -40.99 -38.23
CA GLU A 3 -1.64 -40.16 -37.02
C GLU A 3 -0.50 -39.14 -36.99
N SER A 4 -0.84 -37.90 -37.29
CA SER A 4 0.02 -36.76 -37.05
C SER A 4 0.12 -36.57 -35.53
N HIS A 5 1.28 -36.85 -34.94
CA HIS A 5 1.60 -36.47 -33.59
C HIS A 5 1.59 -34.92 -33.52
N PRO A 6 0.98 -34.33 -32.48
CA PRO A 6 1.11 -32.88 -32.30
C PRO A 6 2.59 -32.56 -32.08
N ILE A 7 3.11 -31.63 -32.87
CA ILE A 7 4.41 -30.99 -32.63
C ILE A 7 4.28 -30.33 -31.25
N ASN A 8 5.03 -30.82 -30.27
CA ASN A 8 5.21 -30.10 -29.02
C ASN A 8 5.77 -28.71 -29.39
N GLU A 9 4.96 -27.69 -29.29
CA GLU A 9 5.43 -26.31 -29.29
C GLU A 9 6.45 -26.23 -28.15
N ILE A 10 7.70 -25.99 -28.52
CA ILE A 10 8.76 -25.72 -27.52
C ILE A 10 8.43 -24.37 -26.94
N GLU A 11 7.94 -24.34 -25.69
CA GLU A 11 7.76 -23.10 -24.94
C GLU A 11 9.06 -22.28 -25.05
N THR A 12 8.99 -21.15 -25.76
CA THR A 12 10.17 -20.32 -26.01
C THR A 12 10.24 -19.21 -24.95
N MET A 13 11.04 -19.46 -23.92
CA MET A 13 11.34 -18.42 -22.93
C MET A 13 12.60 -17.64 -23.34
N THR A 14 12.48 -16.32 -23.41
CA THR A 14 13.59 -15.41 -23.71
C THR A 14 13.76 -14.34 -22.64
N ILE A 15 15.00 -13.89 -22.44
CA ILE A 15 15.33 -12.70 -21.62
C ILE A 15 16.07 -11.74 -22.54
N ARG A 16 15.60 -10.51 -22.61
CA ARG A 16 16.17 -9.46 -23.43
C ARG A 16 16.10 -8.11 -22.72
N LEU A 17 16.82 -7.12 -23.25
CA LEU A 17 16.68 -5.73 -22.78
C LEU A 17 15.26 -5.22 -23.02
N GLU A 18 14.75 -4.43 -22.08
CA GLU A 18 13.52 -3.67 -22.23
C GLU A 18 13.64 -2.69 -23.42
N GLN A 19 12.57 -2.53 -24.17
CA GLN A 19 12.48 -1.56 -25.26
C GLN A 19 11.38 -0.55 -24.96
N PRO A 20 11.41 0.65 -25.56
CA PRO A 20 10.37 1.65 -25.31
C PRO A 20 8.92 1.16 -25.54
N GLU A 21 8.75 0.21 -26.44
CA GLU A 21 7.46 -0.41 -26.77
C GLU A 21 6.93 -1.28 -25.62
N ASP A 22 7.79 -1.79 -24.74
CA ASP A 22 7.47 -2.64 -23.60
C ASP A 22 7.00 -1.82 -22.39
N TYR A 23 7.37 -0.54 -22.29
CA TYR A 23 7.26 0.27 -21.07
C TYR A 23 5.90 0.19 -20.39
N ARG A 24 4.83 0.33 -21.16
CA ARG A 24 3.48 0.29 -20.61
C ARG A 24 3.08 -1.09 -20.10
N GLU A 25 3.48 -2.13 -20.82
CA GLU A 25 3.19 -3.52 -20.41
C GLU A 25 3.99 -3.89 -19.15
N VAL A 26 5.25 -3.49 -19.08
CA VAL A 26 6.10 -3.68 -17.89
C VAL A 26 5.58 -2.92 -16.67
N GLU A 27 5.10 -1.68 -16.84
CA GLU A 27 4.43 -0.94 -15.77
C GLU A 27 3.18 -1.66 -15.26
N ASN A 28 2.35 -2.20 -16.15
CA ASN A 28 1.19 -2.99 -15.78
C ASN A 28 1.59 -4.30 -15.07
N LEU A 29 2.61 -4.99 -15.56
CA LEU A 29 3.15 -6.21 -14.96
C LEU A 29 3.65 -5.91 -13.53
N THR A 30 4.46 -4.89 -13.36
CA THR A 30 5.01 -4.48 -12.06
C THR A 30 3.88 -4.08 -11.11
N ARG A 31 2.94 -3.26 -11.57
CA ARG A 31 1.78 -2.88 -10.79
C ARG A 31 0.96 -4.10 -10.33
N ASN A 32 0.77 -5.09 -11.20
CA ASN A 32 0.04 -6.31 -10.86
C ASN A 32 0.82 -7.20 -9.88
N ALA A 33 2.14 -7.25 -10.02
CA ALA A 33 3.01 -8.05 -9.18
C ALA A 33 3.09 -7.55 -7.73
N PHE A 34 3.05 -6.21 -7.53
CA PHE A 34 3.23 -5.56 -6.23
C PHE A 34 1.95 -5.07 -5.57
N TRP A 35 0.80 -5.11 -6.27
CA TRP A 35 -0.45 -4.57 -5.74
C TRP A 35 -0.84 -5.16 -4.37
N ASN A 36 -0.97 -4.30 -3.37
CA ASN A 36 -1.28 -4.64 -1.97
C ASN A 36 -0.26 -5.58 -1.30
N ILE A 37 0.99 -5.63 -1.77
CA ILE A 37 2.02 -6.48 -1.15
C ILE A 37 2.63 -5.75 0.06
N TYR A 38 3.30 -4.63 -0.14
CA TYR A 38 4.02 -3.90 0.92
C TYR A 38 3.22 -2.73 1.51
N ARG A 39 2.28 -2.20 0.75
CA ARG A 39 1.38 -1.10 1.12
C ARG A 39 0.04 -1.26 0.41
N PRO A 40 -1.02 -0.54 0.83
CA PRO A 40 -2.26 -0.45 0.05
C PRO A 40 -1.99 0.16 -1.34
N GLY A 41 -2.30 -0.59 -2.39
CA GLY A 41 -1.83 -0.27 -3.74
C GLY A 41 -0.38 -0.68 -3.95
N CYS A 42 0.37 0.08 -4.72
CA CYS A 42 1.82 -0.05 -4.91
C CYS A 42 2.37 1.22 -5.56
N THR A 43 3.68 1.46 -5.45
CA THR A 43 4.38 2.60 -6.05
C THR A 43 5.44 2.17 -7.05
N GLU A 44 5.79 0.90 -7.08
CA GLU A 44 6.92 0.33 -7.81
C GLU A 44 6.84 0.57 -9.32
N HIS A 45 5.66 0.55 -9.93
CA HIS A 45 5.47 0.85 -11.35
C HIS A 45 5.70 2.33 -11.68
N TYR A 46 5.46 3.25 -10.73
CA TYR A 46 5.78 4.66 -10.88
C TYR A 46 7.29 4.90 -10.70
N VAL A 47 7.89 4.26 -9.70
CA VAL A 47 9.34 4.26 -9.51
C VAL A 47 10.03 3.83 -10.81
N LEU A 48 9.63 2.71 -11.38
CA LEU A 48 10.15 2.21 -12.65
C LEU A 48 10.00 3.24 -13.79
N ASN A 49 8.82 3.83 -13.96
CA ASN A 49 8.57 4.87 -14.97
C ASN A 49 9.53 6.06 -14.81
N GLN A 50 9.72 6.54 -13.58
CA GLN A 50 10.59 7.69 -13.30
C GLN A 50 12.08 7.33 -13.45
N TYR A 51 12.48 6.09 -13.10
CA TYR A 51 13.87 5.67 -13.20
C TYR A 51 14.42 5.65 -14.62
N ARG A 52 13.60 5.38 -15.62
CA ARG A 52 14.03 5.43 -17.03
C ARG A 52 14.60 6.79 -17.48
N HIS A 53 14.31 7.85 -16.70
CA HIS A 53 14.83 9.20 -16.92
C HIS A 53 15.86 9.64 -15.85
N ASN A 54 16.20 8.76 -14.92
CA ASN A 54 17.13 9.04 -13.84
C ASN A 54 18.58 8.78 -14.29
N PRO A 55 19.58 9.64 -13.97
CA PRO A 55 20.99 9.45 -14.35
C PRO A 55 21.64 8.21 -13.71
N ASP A 56 21.04 7.67 -12.66
CA ASP A 56 21.51 6.43 -12.01
C ASP A 56 20.94 5.16 -12.64
N PHE A 57 20.00 5.28 -13.56
CA PHE A 57 19.46 4.15 -14.30
C PHE A 57 20.50 3.47 -15.18
N ILE A 58 20.44 2.15 -15.29
CA ILE A 58 21.38 1.33 -16.05
C ILE A 58 20.63 0.55 -17.13
N PRO A 59 20.43 1.14 -18.31
CA PRO A 59 19.63 0.52 -19.37
C PRO A 59 20.20 -0.79 -19.88
N GLU A 60 21.52 -1.03 -19.73
CA GLU A 60 22.18 -2.29 -20.07
C GLU A 60 21.84 -3.43 -19.10
N LEU A 61 21.19 -3.14 -17.97
CA LEU A 61 20.72 -4.10 -16.98
C LEU A 61 19.22 -3.98 -16.71
N ASP A 62 18.48 -3.50 -17.69
CA ASP A 62 17.02 -3.42 -17.66
C ASP A 62 16.46 -4.53 -18.55
N PHE A 63 15.99 -5.63 -17.91
CA PHE A 63 15.62 -6.85 -18.61
C PHE A 63 14.16 -7.19 -18.45
N VAL A 64 13.57 -7.63 -19.56
CA VAL A 64 12.27 -8.31 -19.62
C VAL A 64 12.44 -9.80 -19.86
N MET A 65 11.53 -10.59 -19.30
CA MET A 65 11.39 -12.02 -19.56
C MET A 65 10.09 -12.29 -20.28
N GLU A 66 10.16 -13.01 -21.38
CA GLU A 66 9.01 -13.42 -22.18
C GLU A 66 8.86 -14.93 -22.19
N GLU A 67 7.60 -15.39 -22.24
CA GLU A 67 7.22 -16.77 -22.51
C GLU A 67 6.12 -16.74 -23.59
N ASP A 68 6.37 -17.41 -24.71
CA ASP A 68 5.47 -17.44 -25.87
C ASP A 68 5.02 -16.05 -26.36
N GLY A 69 5.94 -15.09 -26.35
CA GLY A 69 5.70 -13.71 -26.79
C GLY A 69 4.93 -12.83 -25.78
N LYS A 70 4.69 -13.31 -24.56
CA LYS A 70 4.06 -12.55 -23.49
C LYS A 70 5.09 -12.13 -22.45
N LEU A 71 5.09 -10.87 -22.04
CA LEU A 71 5.93 -10.39 -20.94
C LEU A 71 5.45 -10.98 -19.62
N ILE A 72 6.34 -11.73 -18.96
CA ILE A 72 6.06 -12.42 -17.69
C ILE A 72 6.95 -11.97 -16.54
N GLY A 73 8.04 -11.24 -16.83
CA GLY A 73 8.97 -10.77 -15.81
C GLY A 73 9.73 -9.53 -16.24
N HIS A 74 10.21 -8.79 -15.25
CA HIS A 74 11.02 -7.60 -15.44
C HIS A 74 11.95 -7.39 -14.25
N VAL A 75 13.14 -6.84 -14.49
CA VAL A 75 14.09 -6.36 -13.47
C VAL A 75 14.90 -5.19 -14.00
N MET A 76 15.04 -4.14 -13.20
CA MET A 76 15.93 -3.01 -13.50
C MET A 76 16.99 -2.85 -12.43
N PHE A 77 18.12 -2.24 -12.84
CA PHE A 77 19.24 -1.90 -11.95
C PHE A 77 19.50 -0.39 -11.95
N SER A 78 20.06 0.07 -10.84
CA SER A 78 20.52 1.45 -10.69
C SER A 78 21.84 1.52 -9.95
N LYS A 79 22.60 2.61 -10.21
CA LYS A 79 23.76 2.97 -9.42
C LYS A 79 23.33 3.31 -8.00
N ALA A 80 24.18 2.97 -7.06
CA ALA A 80 24.04 3.27 -5.66
C ALA A 80 25.42 3.53 -5.05
N GLU A 81 25.45 3.94 -3.80
CA GLU A 81 26.68 4.13 -3.06
C GLU A 81 26.53 3.71 -1.60
N ILE A 82 27.66 3.38 -0.97
CA ILE A 82 27.74 3.16 0.46
C ILE A 82 28.64 4.27 1.03
N THR A 83 28.14 5.01 2.00
CA THR A 83 28.95 5.98 2.72
C THR A 83 29.84 5.26 3.72
N LEU A 84 31.16 5.28 3.51
CA LEU A 84 32.12 4.69 4.43
C LEU A 84 32.22 5.51 5.74
N ASP A 85 32.77 4.91 6.78
CA ASP A 85 32.92 5.55 8.08
C ASP A 85 33.83 6.79 8.09
N ASP A 86 34.70 6.91 7.10
CA ASP A 86 35.54 8.11 6.87
C ASP A 86 34.80 9.22 6.09
N GLY A 87 33.50 8.99 5.75
CA GLY A 87 32.66 9.92 4.99
C GLY A 87 32.83 9.84 3.48
N THR A 88 33.69 8.95 2.94
CA THR A 88 33.82 8.79 1.50
C THR A 88 32.74 7.91 0.91
N ALA A 89 32.33 8.21 -0.33
CA ALA A 89 31.36 7.39 -1.06
C ALA A 89 32.09 6.20 -1.73
N PHE A 90 31.56 5.00 -1.51
CA PHE A 90 32.00 3.80 -2.17
C PHE A 90 30.97 3.38 -3.22
N PRO A 91 31.35 3.24 -4.50
CA PRO A 91 30.43 2.90 -5.56
C PRO A 91 29.87 1.48 -5.37
N SER A 92 28.60 1.38 -5.47
CA SER A 92 27.84 0.14 -5.40
C SER A 92 26.63 0.21 -6.32
N TRP A 93 25.85 -0.84 -6.37
CA TRP A 93 24.69 -0.90 -7.23
C TRP A 93 23.53 -1.53 -6.47
N THR A 94 22.29 -1.21 -6.89
CA THR A 94 21.09 -1.86 -6.39
C THR A 94 20.22 -2.29 -7.57
N PHE A 95 19.21 -3.10 -7.30
CA PHE A 95 18.22 -3.46 -8.29
C PHE A 95 16.82 -3.51 -7.66
N GLY A 96 15.84 -3.28 -8.47
CA GLY A 96 14.43 -3.29 -8.12
C GLY A 96 13.67 -2.15 -8.82
N PRO A 97 12.37 -2.37 -9.05
CA PRO A 97 11.63 -3.57 -8.72
C PRO A 97 12.05 -4.78 -9.59
N ILE A 98 11.97 -6.00 -9.02
CA ILE A 98 11.93 -7.24 -9.79
C ILE A 98 10.52 -7.80 -9.75
N SER A 99 9.93 -8.01 -10.90
CA SER A 99 8.52 -8.38 -11.07
C SER A 99 8.36 -9.69 -11.81
N ILE A 100 7.44 -10.54 -11.34
CA ILE A 100 6.95 -11.70 -12.09
C ILE A 100 5.43 -11.63 -12.11
N HIS A 101 4.86 -11.82 -13.31
CA HIS A 101 3.41 -11.84 -13.49
C HIS A 101 2.75 -12.81 -12.50
N PRO A 102 1.62 -12.45 -11.86
CA PRO A 102 1.00 -13.27 -10.81
C PRO A 102 0.79 -14.73 -11.18
N ASP A 103 0.37 -15.04 -12.40
CA ASP A 103 0.11 -16.40 -12.89
C ASP A 103 1.38 -17.25 -13.07
N TYR A 104 2.54 -16.59 -13.07
CA TYR A 104 3.86 -17.20 -13.27
C TYR A 104 4.69 -17.25 -11.99
N LYS A 105 4.18 -16.74 -10.88
CA LYS A 105 4.85 -16.80 -9.57
C LYS A 105 5.05 -18.25 -9.10
N ARG A 106 6.11 -18.46 -8.30
CA ARG A 106 6.47 -19.75 -7.67
C ARG A 106 6.80 -20.89 -8.67
N LYS A 107 7.14 -20.56 -9.91
CA LYS A 107 7.58 -21.50 -10.95
C LYS A 107 9.09 -21.39 -11.28
N GLY A 108 9.85 -20.65 -10.49
CA GLY A 108 11.30 -20.46 -10.67
C GLY A 108 11.70 -19.31 -11.61
N TYR A 109 10.77 -18.68 -12.29
CA TYR A 109 11.07 -17.60 -13.26
C TYR A 109 11.80 -16.41 -12.64
N GLY A 110 11.42 -15.98 -11.41
CA GLY A 110 12.09 -14.88 -10.72
C GLY A 110 13.55 -15.14 -10.45
N LEU A 111 13.91 -16.36 -10.01
CA LEU A 111 15.30 -16.73 -9.78
C LEU A 111 16.09 -16.82 -11.11
N LYS A 112 15.45 -17.32 -12.16
CA LYS A 112 16.05 -17.43 -13.48
C LYS A 112 16.35 -16.04 -14.07
N LEU A 113 15.41 -15.10 -13.99
CA LEU A 113 15.59 -13.72 -14.42
C LEU A 113 16.69 -13.03 -13.61
N LEU A 114 16.66 -13.16 -12.29
CA LEU A 114 17.65 -12.56 -11.41
C LEU A 114 19.05 -13.09 -11.69
N ASN A 115 19.24 -14.41 -11.79
CA ASN A 115 20.55 -15.01 -12.06
C ASN A 115 21.11 -14.55 -13.41
N TYR A 116 20.27 -14.46 -14.45
CA TYR A 116 20.68 -13.92 -15.74
C TYR A 116 21.19 -12.47 -15.62
N ALA A 117 20.40 -11.61 -14.94
CA ALA A 117 20.77 -10.22 -14.74
C ALA A 117 22.04 -10.05 -13.88
N LEU A 118 22.23 -10.88 -12.85
CA LEU A 118 23.45 -10.88 -12.03
C LEU A 118 24.68 -11.31 -12.83
N GLU A 119 24.55 -12.26 -13.77
CA GLU A 119 25.63 -12.63 -14.67
C GLU A 119 26.03 -11.46 -15.58
N LYS A 120 25.05 -10.78 -16.18
CA LYS A 120 25.29 -9.57 -16.98
C LYS A 120 25.92 -8.44 -16.18
N ALA A 121 25.48 -8.24 -14.94
CA ALA A 121 26.11 -7.27 -14.04
C ALA A 121 27.59 -7.62 -13.75
N ARG A 122 27.93 -8.89 -13.54
CA ARG A 122 29.32 -9.33 -13.39
C ARG A 122 30.16 -9.07 -14.66
N GLU A 123 29.63 -9.36 -15.84
CA GLU A 123 30.29 -9.09 -17.13
C GLU A 123 30.58 -7.59 -17.30
N MET A 124 29.76 -6.71 -16.77
CA MET A 124 29.94 -5.26 -16.77
C MET A 124 30.89 -4.76 -15.67
N GLY A 125 31.38 -5.64 -14.80
CA GLY A 125 32.31 -5.28 -13.73
C GLY A 125 31.62 -4.73 -12.46
N VAL A 126 30.33 -4.98 -12.27
CA VAL A 126 29.64 -4.64 -11.02
C VAL A 126 30.25 -5.43 -9.88
N GLY A 127 30.85 -4.74 -8.91
CA GLY A 127 31.58 -5.38 -7.83
C GLY A 127 30.69 -5.92 -6.73
N MET A 128 29.63 -5.19 -6.39
CA MET A 128 28.68 -5.59 -5.33
C MET A 128 27.31 -4.96 -5.51
N LEU A 129 26.32 -5.59 -4.89
CA LEU A 129 24.93 -5.15 -4.87
C LEU A 129 24.40 -5.14 -3.44
N GLN A 130 23.54 -4.16 -3.15
CA GLN A 130 22.68 -4.12 -1.97
C GLN A 130 21.23 -4.01 -2.43
N MET A 131 20.32 -4.56 -1.63
CA MET A 131 18.90 -4.46 -1.92
C MET A 131 18.05 -4.78 -0.69
N GLU A 132 16.78 -4.41 -0.76
CA GLU A 132 15.77 -4.75 0.23
C GLU A 132 14.91 -5.91 -0.27
N GLY A 133 14.78 -6.96 0.54
CA GLY A 133 13.95 -8.08 0.14
C GLY A 133 13.92 -9.24 1.12
N ASN A 134 13.18 -10.27 0.74
CA ASN A 134 13.06 -11.47 1.56
C ASN A 134 14.25 -12.41 1.35
N ILE A 135 15.07 -12.60 2.39
CA ILE A 135 16.23 -13.48 2.37
C ILE A 135 15.89 -14.92 1.92
N GLU A 136 14.68 -15.41 2.21
CA GLU A 136 14.26 -16.76 1.82
C GLU A 136 14.21 -16.95 0.29
N PHE A 137 14.01 -15.90 -0.46
CA PHE A 137 14.13 -15.94 -1.91
C PHE A 137 15.56 -15.62 -2.39
N TYR A 138 16.15 -14.53 -1.91
CA TYR A 138 17.40 -14.00 -2.45
C TYR A 138 18.64 -14.80 -2.08
N LYS A 139 18.61 -15.59 -0.98
CA LYS A 139 19.69 -16.53 -0.64
C LYS A 139 19.98 -17.54 -1.75
N HIS A 140 18.99 -17.90 -2.57
CA HIS A 140 19.16 -18.81 -3.71
C HIS A 140 19.91 -18.16 -4.89
N ALA A 141 20.02 -16.84 -4.91
CA ALA A 141 20.84 -16.09 -5.87
C ALA A 141 22.19 -15.65 -5.27
N GLY A 142 22.50 -16.06 -4.03
CA GLY A 142 23.78 -15.81 -3.37
C GLY A 142 23.81 -14.58 -2.45
N PHE A 143 22.67 -13.93 -2.21
CA PHE A 143 22.59 -12.83 -1.25
C PHE A 143 22.63 -13.32 0.20
N GLY A 144 23.24 -12.53 1.05
CA GLY A 144 23.20 -12.68 2.50
C GLY A 144 22.80 -11.38 3.20
N LEU A 145 22.66 -11.44 4.52
CA LEU A 145 22.42 -10.23 5.31
C LEU A 145 23.62 -9.27 5.15
N ALA A 146 23.32 -8.01 4.86
CA ALA A 146 24.35 -6.98 4.63
C ALA A 146 25.21 -6.73 5.88
N SER A 147 24.68 -6.97 7.08
CA SER A 147 25.40 -6.92 8.36
C SER A 147 26.62 -7.82 8.40
N LYS A 148 26.61 -8.98 7.70
CA LYS A 148 27.76 -9.90 7.61
C LYS A 148 28.95 -9.29 6.86
N LEU A 149 28.69 -8.29 6.03
CA LEU A 149 29.69 -7.48 5.34
C LEU A 149 29.96 -6.15 6.06
N ARG A 150 29.41 -5.94 7.25
CA ARG A 150 29.49 -4.68 8.00
C ARG A 150 28.96 -3.48 7.20
N ILE A 151 27.86 -3.72 6.47
CA ILE A 151 27.09 -2.68 5.80
C ILE A 151 25.82 -2.47 6.61
N HIS A 152 25.64 -1.25 7.11
CA HIS A 152 24.53 -0.84 7.95
C HIS A 152 23.44 -0.17 7.09
N TYR A 153 22.21 -0.30 7.52
CA TYR A 153 21.09 0.38 6.86
C TYR A 153 20.91 1.76 7.50
N HIS A 154 20.65 2.78 6.68
CA HIS A 154 20.44 4.14 7.19
C HIS A 154 19.29 4.19 8.21
N ASP A 155 19.36 5.14 9.14
CA ASP A 155 18.35 5.39 10.18
C ASP A 155 18.05 4.20 11.12
N MET A 156 18.86 3.12 11.06
CA MET A 156 18.78 1.98 11.98
C MET A 156 20.03 1.92 12.86
N PRO A 157 19.88 1.49 14.14
CA PRO A 157 21.04 1.26 15.01
C PRO A 157 22.00 0.26 14.38
N ARG A 158 23.31 0.53 14.43
CA ARG A 158 24.34 -0.33 13.82
C ARG A 158 24.38 -1.75 14.39
N GLU A 159 24.00 -1.90 15.64
CA GLU A 159 23.96 -3.16 16.35
C GLU A 159 22.72 -4.00 16.00
N GLU A 160 21.74 -3.40 15.33
CA GLU A 160 20.50 -4.07 14.96
C GLU A 160 20.68 -4.80 13.61
N GLU A 161 20.35 -6.08 13.61
CA GLU A 161 20.30 -6.84 12.38
C GLU A 161 19.02 -6.50 11.60
N VAL A 162 19.18 -6.02 10.38
CA VAL A 162 18.08 -5.64 9.49
C VAL A 162 17.76 -6.80 8.54
N PRO A 163 16.73 -7.63 8.82
CA PRO A 163 16.53 -8.91 8.14
C PRO A 163 16.11 -8.79 6.67
N PHE A 164 15.66 -7.62 6.25
CA PHE A 164 15.28 -7.34 4.87
C PHE A 164 16.42 -6.69 4.05
N PHE A 165 17.50 -6.28 4.71
CA PHE A 165 18.62 -5.61 4.02
C PHE A 165 19.71 -6.62 3.67
N LEU A 166 19.92 -6.82 2.36
CA LEU A 166 20.72 -7.87 1.80
C LEU A 166 21.84 -7.29 0.93
N ALA A 167 22.97 -8.00 0.88
CA ALA A 167 24.10 -7.66 0.03
C ALA A 167 24.77 -8.89 -0.58
N GLN A 168 25.43 -8.69 -1.71
CA GLN A 168 26.24 -9.70 -2.37
C GLN A 168 27.45 -9.06 -3.05
N GLU A 169 28.66 -9.57 -2.81
CA GLU A 169 29.80 -9.30 -3.67
C GLU A 169 29.67 -10.14 -4.95
N LEU A 170 29.62 -9.48 -6.09
CA LEU A 170 29.67 -10.15 -7.40
C LEU A 170 31.11 -10.46 -7.83
N ILE A 171 32.08 -9.62 -7.41
CA ILE A 171 33.51 -9.83 -7.58
C ILE A 171 34.11 -10.10 -6.20
N PRO A 172 34.63 -11.30 -5.93
CA PRO A 172 35.16 -11.64 -4.62
C PRO A 172 36.24 -10.65 -4.15
N GLY A 173 36.09 -10.16 -2.92
CA GLY A 173 37.02 -9.21 -2.30
C GLY A 173 36.85 -7.76 -2.75
N TYR A 174 35.86 -7.44 -3.56
CA TYR A 174 35.57 -6.06 -4.00
C TYR A 174 35.29 -5.11 -2.81
N TRP A 175 34.48 -5.55 -1.86
CA TRP A 175 34.20 -4.79 -0.63
C TRP A 175 35.39 -4.78 0.33
N GLY A 176 36.10 -5.91 0.43
CA GLY A 176 37.22 -6.07 1.35
C GLY A 176 36.81 -5.98 2.82
N ASN A 177 37.60 -5.26 3.63
CA ASN A 177 37.34 -5.09 5.07
C ASN A 177 36.73 -3.74 5.41
N ARG A 178 35.97 -3.14 4.52
CA ARG A 178 35.31 -1.85 4.73
C ARG A 178 34.12 -1.96 5.66
N GLU A 179 33.71 -0.82 6.16
CA GLU A 179 32.48 -0.65 6.92
C GLU A 179 31.81 0.65 6.47
N GLY A 180 30.47 0.67 6.41
CA GLY A 180 29.76 1.84 5.93
C GLY A 180 28.25 1.71 6.04
N THR A 181 27.55 2.78 5.68
CA THR A 181 26.10 2.88 5.75
C THR A 181 25.51 3.03 4.34
N TYR A 182 24.54 2.22 4.03
CA TYR A 182 23.76 2.27 2.79
C TYR A 182 22.48 3.07 3.00
N CYS A 183 22.20 3.96 2.07
CA CYS A 183 20.91 4.62 1.93
C CYS A 183 20.38 4.33 0.52
N PRO A 184 19.14 3.89 0.34
CA PRO A 184 18.57 3.69 -0.99
C PRO A 184 18.63 4.97 -1.82
N PRO A 185 18.90 4.88 -3.13
CA PRO A 185 18.91 6.05 -4.01
C PRO A 185 17.58 6.80 -3.97
N LYS A 186 17.62 8.14 -4.01
CA LYS A 186 16.43 9.01 -3.91
C LYS A 186 15.34 8.70 -4.93
N GLY A 187 15.71 8.18 -6.09
CA GLY A 187 14.75 7.77 -7.11
C GLY A 187 13.72 6.73 -6.66
N TYR A 188 13.98 5.99 -5.59
CA TYR A 188 13.01 5.05 -5.02
C TYR A 188 11.88 5.71 -4.20
N PHE A 189 12.07 6.97 -3.78
CA PHE A 189 11.13 7.71 -2.94
C PHE A 189 10.23 8.70 -3.71
N VAL A 190 10.33 8.73 -5.04
CA VAL A 190 9.64 9.72 -5.90
C VAL A 190 8.12 9.75 -5.74
N ALA A 191 7.51 8.63 -5.38
CA ALA A 191 6.06 8.56 -5.15
C ALA A 191 5.66 9.19 -3.81
N ASP A 192 6.49 9.05 -2.79
CA ASP A 192 6.26 9.61 -1.46
C ASP A 192 6.65 11.10 -1.43
N GLU A 193 7.65 11.51 -2.23
CA GLU A 193 8.05 12.92 -2.39
C GLU A 193 7.05 13.73 -3.25
N ASN A 194 6.35 13.10 -4.20
CA ASN A 194 5.39 13.73 -5.11
C ASN A 194 4.08 12.95 -5.21
N PRO A 195 3.29 12.89 -4.14
CA PRO A 195 2.06 12.08 -4.10
C PRO A 195 1.02 12.52 -5.15
N ASP A 196 0.90 13.80 -5.43
CA ASP A 196 -0.05 14.30 -6.43
C ASP A 196 0.32 13.88 -7.87
N ALA A 197 1.61 13.89 -8.19
CA ALA A 197 2.11 13.41 -9.48
C ALA A 197 1.91 11.90 -9.62
N PHE A 198 2.16 11.14 -8.55
CA PHE A 198 1.89 9.72 -8.50
C PHE A 198 0.39 9.43 -8.67
N GLU A 199 -0.51 10.15 -7.99
CA GLU A 199 -1.95 9.97 -8.18
C GLU A 199 -2.41 10.28 -9.61
N ALA A 200 -1.87 11.33 -10.22
CA ALA A 200 -2.17 11.66 -11.61
C ALA A 200 -1.73 10.54 -12.57
N TYR A 201 -0.56 9.97 -12.35
CA TYR A 201 -0.03 8.84 -13.12
C TYR A 201 -0.88 7.57 -12.90
N GLU A 202 -1.27 7.27 -11.66
CA GLU A 202 -2.08 6.10 -11.31
C GLU A 202 -3.46 6.10 -11.99
N LYS A 203 -4.04 7.28 -12.27
CA LYS A 203 -5.32 7.42 -12.99
C LYS A 203 -5.29 6.87 -14.43
N ALA A 204 -4.10 6.75 -15.03
CA ALA A 204 -3.94 6.17 -16.36
C ALA A 204 -4.05 4.63 -16.39
N PHE A 205 -4.19 3.98 -15.22
CA PHE A 205 -4.31 2.54 -15.09
C PHE A 205 -5.73 2.12 -14.72
N PRO A 206 -6.14 0.88 -15.03
CA PRO A 206 -7.42 0.36 -14.58
C PRO A 206 -7.56 0.43 -13.05
N ARG A 207 -8.72 0.87 -12.59
CA ARG A 207 -9.00 0.99 -11.15
C ARG A 207 -8.84 -0.37 -10.47
N LYS A 208 -8.07 -0.41 -9.40
CA LYS A 208 -7.92 -1.57 -8.51
C LYS A 208 -8.22 -1.15 -7.07
N VAL A 209 -8.69 -2.09 -6.27
CA VAL A 209 -9.02 -1.84 -4.88
C VAL A 209 -7.76 -1.88 -4.02
N LYS A 210 -7.45 -0.78 -3.34
CA LYS A 210 -6.43 -0.75 -2.29
C LYS A 210 -6.96 -1.48 -1.06
N ALA A 211 -6.07 -2.19 -0.37
CA ALA A 211 -6.43 -2.90 0.85
C ALA A 211 -5.27 -2.95 1.84
N TYR A 212 -5.58 -2.75 3.11
CA TYR A 212 -4.64 -3.05 4.20
C TYR A 212 -4.62 -4.55 4.46
N ASN A 213 -3.45 -5.11 4.78
CA ASN A 213 -3.29 -6.48 5.24
C ASN A 213 -2.09 -6.59 6.21
N GLU A 214 -2.09 -7.63 7.05
CA GLU A 214 -1.08 -7.84 8.09
C GLU A 214 0.32 -8.16 7.55
N GLY A 215 0.43 -8.55 6.28
CA GLY A 215 1.72 -8.82 5.64
C GLY A 215 2.40 -7.59 5.07
N GLN A 216 1.79 -6.41 5.20
CA GLN A 216 2.37 -5.14 4.73
C GLN A 216 3.38 -4.57 5.71
N LEU A 217 4.16 -3.59 5.25
CA LEU A 217 5.10 -2.87 6.11
C LEU A 217 4.37 -2.00 7.14
N PRO A 218 4.94 -1.74 8.31
CA PRO A 218 4.44 -0.71 9.21
C PRO A 218 4.47 0.67 8.51
N PRO A 219 3.50 1.56 8.73
CA PRO A 219 2.34 1.44 9.63
C PRO A 219 1.12 0.74 8.98
N PHE A 220 1.20 0.24 7.75
CA PHE A 220 0.03 -0.30 7.03
C PHE A 220 -0.49 -1.60 7.64
N ALA A 221 0.41 -2.46 8.11
CA ALA A 221 0.04 -3.68 8.83
C ALA A 221 -0.74 -3.38 10.13
N GLU A 222 -0.36 -2.31 10.84
CA GLU A 222 -1.08 -1.88 12.04
C GLU A 222 -2.50 -1.40 11.70
N LYS A 223 -2.66 -0.64 10.61
CA LYS A 223 -3.99 -0.23 10.13
C LYS A 223 -4.87 -1.41 9.71
N ALA A 224 -4.29 -2.50 9.26
CA ALA A 224 -5.04 -3.72 8.94
C ALA A 224 -5.76 -4.30 10.16
N LYS A 225 -5.17 -4.18 11.35
CA LYS A 225 -5.75 -4.64 12.62
C LYS A 225 -6.98 -3.84 13.03
N LEU A 226 -7.14 -2.62 12.50
CA LEU A 226 -8.29 -1.75 12.75
C LEU A 226 -9.49 -2.07 11.83
N MET A 227 -9.35 -3.00 10.89
CA MET A 227 -10.43 -3.33 9.97
C MET A 227 -11.47 -4.25 10.63
N LEU A 228 -12.74 -3.84 10.58
CA LEU A 228 -13.87 -4.61 11.09
C LEU A 228 -14.71 -5.13 9.91
N ARG A 229 -14.87 -6.44 9.84
CA ARG A 229 -15.63 -7.08 8.76
C ARG A 229 -16.95 -7.60 9.28
N THR A 230 -18.02 -7.31 8.54
CA THR A 230 -19.36 -7.82 8.75
C THR A 230 -19.85 -8.57 7.51
N GLU A 231 -21.10 -9.02 7.50
CA GLU A 231 -21.68 -9.69 6.34
C GLU A 231 -21.66 -8.81 5.08
N ARG A 232 -22.05 -7.53 5.19
CA ARG A 232 -22.18 -6.62 4.04
C ARG A 232 -21.14 -5.53 3.99
N LEU A 233 -20.41 -5.26 5.10
CA LEU A 233 -19.56 -4.09 5.25
C LEU A 233 -18.14 -4.47 5.64
N THR A 234 -17.21 -3.59 5.25
CA THR A 234 -15.88 -3.50 5.83
C THR A 234 -15.72 -2.08 6.39
N LEU A 235 -15.59 -1.96 7.72
CA LEU A 235 -15.15 -0.71 8.33
C LEU A 235 -13.64 -0.68 8.27
N ARG A 236 -13.08 0.29 7.58
CA ARG A 236 -11.64 0.40 7.35
C ARG A 236 -11.14 1.84 7.45
N PRO A 237 -9.86 2.06 7.71
CA PRO A 237 -9.30 3.40 7.57
C PRO A 237 -9.59 4.00 6.19
N TRP A 238 -9.70 5.32 6.15
CA TRP A 238 -9.90 6.06 4.91
C TRP A 238 -8.65 6.04 4.04
N PHE A 239 -8.84 6.01 2.72
CA PHE A 239 -7.81 6.26 1.73
C PHE A 239 -8.05 7.60 1.05
N GLU A 240 -7.01 8.29 0.63
CA GLU A 240 -7.16 9.51 -0.19
C GLU A 240 -7.92 9.25 -1.50
N SER A 241 -7.80 8.03 -2.05
CA SER A 241 -8.58 7.59 -3.21
C SER A 241 -10.09 7.48 -2.97
N ASP A 242 -10.54 7.61 -1.72
CA ASP A 242 -11.98 7.64 -1.40
C ASP A 242 -12.58 9.05 -1.58
N ALA A 243 -11.76 10.07 -1.89
CA ALA A 243 -12.24 11.44 -2.04
C ALA A 243 -13.37 11.57 -3.07
N ASP A 244 -13.34 10.78 -4.15
CA ASP A 244 -14.40 10.79 -5.16
C ASP A 244 -15.73 10.25 -4.59
N SER A 245 -15.69 9.15 -3.84
CA SER A 245 -16.90 8.57 -3.22
C SER A 245 -17.38 9.44 -2.05
N LEU A 246 -16.46 10.00 -1.26
CA LEU A 246 -16.81 10.93 -0.20
C LEU A 246 -17.50 12.17 -0.77
N PHE A 247 -16.94 12.81 -1.80
CA PHE A 247 -17.57 13.96 -2.44
C PHE A 247 -18.93 13.61 -3.03
N LYS A 248 -19.03 12.50 -3.77
CA LYS A 248 -20.28 12.02 -4.38
C LYS A 248 -21.44 11.96 -3.38
N TYR A 249 -21.18 11.53 -2.15
CA TYR A 249 -22.21 11.30 -1.15
C TYR A 249 -22.34 12.42 -0.12
N ALA A 250 -21.24 13.07 0.23
CA ALA A 250 -21.23 14.17 1.18
C ALA A 250 -21.65 15.53 0.57
N SER A 251 -21.73 15.64 -0.75
CA SER A 251 -22.31 16.80 -1.43
C SER A 251 -23.84 16.81 -1.44
N ASP A 252 -24.50 15.68 -1.10
CA ASP A 252 -25.96 15.65 -0.96
C ASP A 252 -26.40 16.41 0.29
N PRO A 253 -27.18 17.51 0.14
CA PRO A 253 -27.58 18.35 1.27
C PRO A 253 -28.43 17.60 2.31
N ASP A 254 -29.14 16.55 1.91
CA ASP A 254 -29.93 15.74 2.85
C ASP A 254 -29.05 14.89 3.77
N VAL A 255 -27.83 14.57 3.36
CA VAL A 255 -26.88 13.77 4.17
C VAL A 255 -26.24 14.67 5.22
N GLY A 256 -25.59 15.77 4.80
CA GLY A 256 -24.86 16.67 5.70
C GLY A 256 -25.75 17.31 6.74
N SER A 257 -26.95 17.81 6.36
CA SER A 257 -27.88 18.45 7.29
C SER A 257 -28.34 17.54 8.42
N ARG A 258 -28.45 16.23 8.17
CA ARG A 258 -28.84 15.21 9.17
C ARG A 258 -27.67 14.72 10.03
N ALA A 259 -26.45 15.06 9.67
CA ALA A 259 -25.23 14.68 10.38
C ALA A 259 -24.49 15.88 11.01
N GLY A 260 -25.01 17.11 10.81
CA GLY A 260 -24.51 18.33 11.48
C GLY A 260 -23.37 19.06 10.77
N TRP A 261 -23.20 18.82 9.47
CA TRP A 261 -22.17 19.49 8.67
C TRP A 261 -22.72 19.96 7.31
N PRO A 262 -22.12 21.04 6.71
CA PRO A 262 -22.53 21.53 5.40
C PRO A 262 -22.14 20.56 4.28
N PRO A 263 -22.92 20.48 3.18
CA PRO A 263 -22.53 19.68 2.02
C PRO A 263 -21.14 20.04 1.53
N HIS A 264 -20.35 19.05 1.13
CA HIS A 264 -19.03 19.24 0.54
C HIS A 264 -19.17 19.96 -0.81
N ASN A 265 -18.32 20.94 -1.06
CA ASN A 265 -18.39 21.78 -2.27
C ASN A 265 -17.49 21.27 -3.40
N SER A 266 -16.48 20.47 -3.08
CA SER A 266 -15.54 19.92 -4.06
C SER A 266 -14.93 18.60 -3.60
N ARG A 267 -14.31 17.89 -4.56
CA ARG A 267 -13.49 16.71 -4.29
C ARG A 267 -12.26 17.05 -3.43
N GLU A 268 -11.68 18.21 -3.66
CA GLU A 268 -10.50 18.71 -2.93
C GLU A 268 -10.84 18.95 -1.47
N GLU A 269 -12.01 19.50 -1.16
CA GLU A 269 -12.50 19.60 0.21
C GLU A 269 -12.68 18.23 0.86
N SER A 270 -13.26 17.29 0.13
CA SER A 270 -13.41 15.89 0.61
C SER A 270 -12.05 15.23 0.87
N LEU A 271 -11.06 15.47 0.02
CA LEU A 271 -9.70 14.99 0.21
C LEU A 271 -9.06 15.59 1.48
N GLU A 272 -9.25 16.89 1.68
CA GLU A 272 -8.72 17.56 2.88
C GLU A 272 -9.38 17.04 4.17
N ILE A 273 -10.67 16.75 4.13
CA ILE A 273 -11.38 16.13 5.26
C ILE A 273 -10.84 14.73 5.56
N ILE A 274 -10.52 13.94 4.54
CA ILE A 274 -9.89 12.63 4.74
C ILE A 274 -8.52 12.81 5.44
N ARG A 275 -7.72 13.80 5.04
CA ARG A 275 -6.40 14.07 5.58
C ARG A 275 -6.41 14.63 7.00
N THR A 276 -7.42 15.38 7.37
CA THR A 276 -7.46 16.14 8.64
C THR A 276 -8.44 15.56 9.65
N VAL A 277 -9.67 15.23 9.24
CA VAL A 277 -10.73 14.76 10.13
C VAL A 277 -10.72 13.24 10.28
N PHE A 278 -10.53 12.52 9.17
CA PHE A 278 -10.60 11.06 9.16
C PHE A 278 -9.23 10.36 9.28
N HIS A 279 -8.17 11.10 9.55
CA HIS A 279 -6.80 10.59 9.64
C HIS A 279 -6.47 9.92 11.00
N ASN A 280 -7.43 9.49 11.77
CA ASN A 280 -7.19 8.86 13.07
C ASN A 280 -7.75 7.43 13.11
N ASP A 281 -7.30 6.66 14.11
CA ASP A 281 -7.62 5.24 14.25
C ASP A 281 -9.02 4.98 14.82
N SER A 282 -9.78 6.02 15.13
CA SER A 282 -11.15 5.95 15.66
C SER A 282 -12.22 6.32 14.64
N ASN A 283 -11.83 6.55 13.38
CA ASN A 283 -12.74 6.88 12.28
C ASN A 283 -12.58 5.90 11.12
N TRP A 284 -13.67 5.28 10.73
CA TRP A 284 -13.72 4.30 9.65
C TRP A 284 -14.58 4.78 8.49
N ALA A 285 -14.13 4.50 7.28
CA ALA A 285 -14.99 4.45 6.11
C ALA A 285 -15.90 3.22 6.22
N ILE A 286 -17.18 3.38 5.97
CA ILE A 286 -18.12 2.27 5.80
C ILE A 286 -18.05 1.86 4.32
N GLU A 287 -17.31 0.79 4.04
CA GLU A 287 -17.18 0.23 2.69
C GLU A 287 -18.23 -0.86 2.48
N LEU A 288 -18.96 -0.81 1.36
CA LEU A 288 -19.86 -1.87 0.96
C LEU A 288 -19.08 -3.00 0.28
N ASN A 289 -19.13 -4.21 0.83
CA ASN A 289 -18.37 -5.37 0.33
C ASN A 289 -18.65 -5.68 -1.15
N ALA A 290 -19.89 -5.49 -1.60
CA ALA A 290 -20.30 -5.79 -2.98
C ALA A 290 -19.68 -4.87 -4.04
N THR A 291 -19.49 -3.58 -3.73
CA THR A 291 -18.98 -2.58 -4.69
C THR A 291 -17.60 -2.07 -4.36
N ARG A 292 -17.12 -2.32 -3.14
CA ARG A 292 -15.86 -1.80 -2.60
C ARG A 292 -15.83 -0.26 -2.56
N GLU A 293 -16.97 0.37 -2.49
CA GLU A 293 -17.15 1.82 -2.43
C GLU A 293 -17.36 2.25 -0.97
N ALA A 294 -16.71 3.33 -0.55
CA ALA A 294 -16.96 3.98 0.73
C ALA A 294 -18.29 4.74 0.64
N ILE A 295 -19.30 4.27 1.37
CA ILE A 295 -20.68 4.76 1.32
C ILE A 295 -21.08 5.57 2.55
N GLY A 296 -20.18 5.77 3.50
CA GLY A 296 -20.44 6.47 4.75
C GLY A 296 -19.23 6.49 5.67
N ALA A 297 -19.41 7.08 6.84
CA ALA A 297 -18.42 7.10 7.90
C ALA A 297 -19.03 6.70 9.24
N ILE A 298 -18.20 6.15 10.11
CA ILE A 298 -18.51 5.89 11.51
C ILE A 298 -17.26 6.11 12.35
N GLY A 299 -17.40 6.67 13.53
CA GLY A 299 -16.28 6.87 14.44
C GLY A 299 -16.69 7.26 15.84
N TYR A 300 -15.68 7.38 16.71
CA TYR A 300 -15.84 7.92 18.05
C TYR A 300 -14.65 8.81 18.41
N GLY A 301 -14.84 9.77 19.29
CA GLY A 301 -13.78 10.70 19.67
C GLY A 301 -14.15 11.50 20.93
N PRO A 302 -13.26 12.43 21.35
CA PRO A 302 -13.55 13.30 22.48
C PRO A 302 -14.84 14.09 22.31
N SER A 303 -15.67 14.14 23.34
CA SER A 303 -16.95 14.84 23.34
C SER A 303 -16.83 16.38 23.51
N CYS A 304 -15.64 16.92 23.57
CA CYS A 304 -15.39 18.34 23.86
C CYS A 304 -15.82 19.33 22.76
N GLU A 305 -16.14 18.86 21.57
CA GLU A 305 -16.51 19.69 20.41
C GLU A 305 -17.99 19.66 20.05
N CYS A 306 -18.82 18.99 20.83
CA CYS A 306 -20.26 18.90 20.58
C CYS A 306 -21.09 19.65 21.62
N ASN A 307 -22.25 20.14 21.20
CA ASN A 307 -23.24 20.80 22.10
C ASN A 307 -24.03 19.80 22.98
N LEU A 308 -23.62 18.53 23.03
CA LEU A 308 -24.25 17.52 23.86
C LEU A 308 -23.66 17.60 25.27
N PRO A 309 -24.49 17.47 26.32
CA PRO A 309 -24.01 17.41 27.70
C PRO A 309 -23.26 16.11 27.95
N ALA A 310 -21.98 16.12 27.60
CA ALA A 310 -21.09 14.99 27.83
C ALA A 310 -20.57 14.99 29.26
N ARG A 311 -20.57 13.83 29.88
CA ARG A 311 -19.80 13.64 31.13
C ARG A 311 -18.31 13.63 30.79
N LYS A 312 -17.50 14.21 31.65
CA LYS A 312 -16.06 14.29 31.44
C LYS A 312 -15.47 12.88 31.24
N GLY A 313 -14.89 12.66 30.04
CA GLY A 313 -14.26 11.40 29.67
C GLY A 313 -15.15 10.41 28.90
N GLU A 314 -16.42 10.72 28.63
CA GLU A 314 -17.25 9.91 27.74
C GLU A 314 -17.01 10.30 26.29
N PRO A 315 -16.57 9.38 25.42
CA PRO A 315 -16.41 9.69 24.00
C PRO A 315 -17.78 9.77 23.31
N LEU A 316 -17.86 10.65 22.30
CA LEU A 316 -19.00 10.79 21.40
C LEU A 316 -18.82 9.87 20.21
N CYS A 317 -19.82 9.10 19.82
CA CYS A 317 -19.83 8.42 18.54
C CYS A 317 -20.79 9.09 17.54
N GLY A 318 -20.38 9.07 16.28
CA GLY A 318 -21.14 9.58 15.15
C GLY A 318 -21.05 8.67 13.94
N TYR A 319 -22.10 8.70 13.12
CA TYR A 319 -22.15 7.94 11.87
C TYR A 319 -23.07 8.61 10.86
N TRP A 320 -22.77 8.36 9.62
CA TRP A 320 -23.65 8.68 8.50
C TRP A 320 -23.49 7.66 7.38
N VAL A 321 -24.51 7.52 6.56
CA VAL A 321 -24.47 6.71 5.34
C VAL A 321 -25.19 7.44 4.21
N ALA A 322 -24.73 7.24 3.00
CA ALA A 322 -25.25 7.86 1.80
C ALA A 322 -26.73 7.54 1.58
N LYS A 323 -27.49 8.52 1.09
CA LYS A 323 -28.94 8.48 0.92
C LYS A 323 -29.47 7.24 0.17
N PRO A 324 -28.82 6.71 -0.89
CA PRO A 324 -29.26 5.48 -1.56
C PRO A 324 -29.27 4.24 -0.66
N TYR A 325 -28.59 4.28 0.47
CA TYR A 325 -28.44 3.16 1.41
C TYR A 325 -29.25 3.33 2.70
N TRP A 326 -30.09 4.36 2.78
CA TRP A 326 -30.98 4.57 3.94
C TRP A 326 -32.02 3.47 4.07
N ASN A 327 -32.47 3.25 5.31
CA ASN A 327 -33.47 2.24 5.69
C ASN A 327 -33.11 0.78 5.36
N GLN A 328 -31.82 0.48 5.09
CA GLN A 328 -31.33 -0.86 4.77
C GLN A 328 -30.57 -1.51 5.96
N GLY A 329 -30.56 -0.88 7.13
CA GLY A 329 -29.88 -1.39 8.33
C GLY A 329 -28.36 -1.20 8.33
N ILE A 330 -27.78 -0.51 7.34
CA ILE A 330 -26.31 -0.31 7.18
C ILE A 330 -25.71 0.37 8.43
N CYS A 331 -26.29 1.49 8.89
CA CYS A 331 -25.79 2.17 10.09
C CYS A 331 -25.88 1.27 11.35
N THR A 332 -26.92 0.47 11.48
CA THR A 332 -27.08 -0.45 12.62
C THR A 332 -25.98 -1.51 12.61
N GLU A 333 -25.70 -2.11 11.46
CA GLU A 333 -24.64 -3.11 11.29
C GLU A 333 -23.26 -2.52 11.57
N ALA A 334 -22.99 -1.32 11.03
CA ALA A 334 -21.74 -0.61 11.26
C ALA A 334 -21.53 -0.25 12.74
N LEU A 335 -22.59 0.31 13.38
CA LEU A 335 -22.51 0.71 14.79
C LEU A 335 -22.33 -0.49 15.71
N GLN A 336 -23.00 -1.60 15.45
CA GLN A 336 -22.81 -2.82 16.22
C GLN A 336 -21.38 -3.35 16.11
N ALA A 337 -20.80 -3.38 14.91
CA ALA A 337 -19.41 -3.81 14.70
C ALA A 337 -18.41 -2.91 15.45
N MET A 338 -18.61 -1.58 15.41
CA MET A 338 -17.77 -0.64 16.16
C MET A 338 -17.91 -0.82 17.67
N LEU A 339 -19.11 -1.00 18.20
CA LEU A 339 -19.34 -1.25 19.62
C LEU A 339 -18.69 -2.55 20.09
N ASP A 340 -18.75 -3.61 19.29
CA ASP A 340 -18.12 -4.88 19.61
C ASP A 340 -16.58 -4.78 19.57
N TYR A 341 -16.03 -3.96 18.68
CA TYR A 341 -14.61 -3.63 18.67
C TYR A 341 -14.20 -2.88 19.94
N ILE A 342 -14.90 -1.80 20.29
CA ILE A 342 -14.61 -0.99 21.47
C ILE A 342 -14.63 -1.84 22.75
N ARG A 343 -15.65 -2.68 22.94
CA ARG A 343 -15.75 -3.58 24.09
C ARG A 343 -14.58 -4.55 24.23
N ARG A 344 -13.99 -4.96 23.11
CA ARG A 344 -12.91 -5.95 23.11
C ARG A 344 -11.52 -5.34 23.22
N THR A 345 -11.34 -4.09 22.79
CA THR A 345 -10.00 -3.52 22.55
C THR A 345 -9.71 -2.26 23.34
N THR A 346 -10.70 -1.71 24.04
CA THR A 346 -10.53 -0.45 24.80
C THR A 346 -11.11 -0.58 26.21
N ASP A 347 -10.73 0.35 27.09
CA ASP A 347 -11.27 0.48 28.45
C ASP A 347 -12.49 1.43 28.53
N ILE A 348 -13.08 1.80 27.39
CA ILE A 348 -14.24 2.70 27.31
C ILE A 348 -15.45 1.99 27.90
N GLN A 349 -16.01 2.56 29.00
CA GLN A 349 -17.15 1.99 29.72
C GLN A 349 -18.50 2.51 29.21
N SER A 350 -18.53 3.72 28.63
CA SER A 350 -19.73 4.36 28.10
C SER A 350 -19.40 5.20 26.87
N LEU A 351 -20.37 5.26 25.96
CA LEU A 351 -20.35 6.09 24.77
C LEU A 351 -21.65 6.91 24.72
N ILE A 352 -21.52 8.15 24.34
CA ILE A 352 -22.68 9.01 24.05
C ILE A 352 -22.86 9.19 22.55
N SER A 353 -24.10 9.43 22.15
CA SER A 353 -24.47 9.82 20.78
C SER A 353 -25.71 10.69 20.83
N GLY A 354 -25.90 11.52 19.80
CA GLY A 354 -27.06 12.35 19.65
C GLY A 354 -27.66 12.30 18.26
N HIS A 355 -28.90 12.72 18.14
CA HIS A 355 -29.54 12.92 16.84
C HIS A 355 -30.40 14.16 16.84
N PHE A 356 -30.56 14.78 15.68
CA PHE A 356 -31.47 15.90 15.53
C PHE A 356 -32.93 15.44 15.67
N VAL A 357 -33.80 16.32 16.20
CA VAL A 357 -35.23 16.01 16.42
C VAL A 357 -35.94 15.59 15.13
N ASP A 358 -35.56 16.16 14.01
CA ASP A 358 -36.05 15.84 12.67
C ASP A 358 -35.39 14.61 12.02
N ASN A 359 -34.46 13.96 12.74
CA ASN A 359 -33.81 12.70 12.32
C ASN A 359 -34.10 11.52 13.27
N PRO A 360 -35.34 11.11 13.47
CA PRO A 360 -35.67 9.99 14.35
C PRO A 360 -35.14 8.64 13.86
N ALA A 361 -34.69 8.56 12.59
CA ALA A 361 -34.09 7.35 12.05
C ALA A 361 -32.74 7.05 12.74
N SER A 362 -31.94 8.07 13.03
CA SER A 362 -30.71 7.93 13.79
C SER A 362 -30.95 7.44 15.21
N GLY A 363 -31.98 7.99 15.90
CA GLY A 363 -32.39 7.50 17.22
C GLY A 363 -32.73 6.00 17.22
N ARG A 364 -33.50 5.53 16.22
CA ARG A 364 -33.84 4.09 16.09
C ARG A 364 -32.57 3.21 15.84
N VAL A 365 -31.56 3.72 15.18
CA VAL A 365 -30.30 2.98 15.03
C VAL A 365 -29.61 2.83 16.39
N MET A 366 -29.51 3.90 17.17
CA MET A 366 -28.96 3.88 18.53
C MET A 366 -29.73 2.92 19.46
N GLU A 367 -31.05 3.01 19.50
CA GLU A 367 -31.89 2.11 20.30
C GLU A 367 -31.65 0.63 19.96
N LYS A 368 -31.59 0.28 18.67
CA LYS A 368 -31.29 -1.09 18.19
C LYS A 368 -29.90 -1.59 18.62
N CYS A 369 -28.95 -0.68 18.84
CA CYS A 369 -27.61 -0.98 19.31
C CYS A 369 -27.46 -0.89 20.83
N GLY A 370 -28.55 -0.68 21.58
CA GLY A 370 -28.57 -0.72 23.03
C GLY A 370 -28.32 0.63 23.72
N PHE A 371 -28.32 1.74 22.99
CA PHE A 371 -28.30 3.06 23.61
C PHE A 371 -29.62 3.36 24.32
N GLN A 372 -29.53 4.04 25.46
CA GLN A 372 -30.68 4.45 26.25
C GLN A 372 -30.87 5.97 26.16
N PRO A 373 -32.08 6.48 25.94
CA PRO A 373 -32.30 7.92 25.91
C PRO A 373 -32.05 8.53 27.31
N THR A 374 -31.31 9.62 27.35
CA THR A 374 -31.02 10.38 28.57
C THR A 374 -32.11 11.42 28.86
N GLY A 375 -32.90 11.79 27.88
CA GLY A 375 -33.90 12.87 27.96
C GLY A 375 -33.27 14.28 27.86
N GLU A 376 -32.00 14.38 27.62
CA GLU A 376 -31.29 15.64 27.40
C GLU A 376 -31.39 16.06 25.91
N THR A 377 -31.68 17.34 25.67
CA THR A 377 -31.91 17.91 24.31
C THR A 377 -31.09 19.16 24.11
#